data_68488e3bf148b4ad10ea54d45bab625a
#
_entry.id   68488e3bf148b4ad10ea54d45bab625a
#
_cell.length_a   1.000
_cell.length_b   1.000
_cell.length_c   1.000
_cell.angle_alpha   90.00
_cell.angle_beta   90.00
_cell.angle_gamma   90.00
#
_symmetry.space_group_name_H-M   'P 1'
#
loop_
_entity.id
_entity.type
_entity.pdbx_description
1 polymer ?
#
loop_
_entity_poly.entity_id
_entity_poly.type
_entity_poly.pdbx_seq_one_letter_code
_entity_poly.pdbx_strand_id
1 'polypeptide(L)'
;MEQAAMFTEEQYASMEQVFLPVYTLTNGLSNNLVTKTVRAALGDEHLFMDYLPHAIREKYGLCEYNYAIRQIHFPEDMETLITARRRLVFDEFFLFILSMQYQKEKHVKEKNEFVFAEDDFTDELIEQLPYELTNAQKKALADVKCDMRSETVMQRLIQGDVGSGKTIVAFLAMADTAHNGYQSAIMAPTEVLARQHYESYQSMCEQFGLHIPIVLLTGSMTAKQKRRAYEALEVYSNAMIIGTHALIQEKAIYQNLALVITDEQHRFGVRQRETFAGKGTEPHVLVMSATPIPRTLAIIIYGDLDISVICLLYTSPSPRDGAT
;
A
#
# COMPACT_ATOMS: atom_id res chain seq x y z
N MET A 1 -25.25 -27.19 -17.55
CA MET A 1 -25.58 -28.62 -17.34
C MET A 1 -24.27 -29.39 -17.42
N GLU A 2 -23.78 -29.84 -16.29
CA GLU A 2 -22.63 -30.75 -16.22
C GLU A 2 -23.10 -32.09 -16.80
N GLN A 3 -22.44 -32.59 -17.84
CA GLN A 3 -22.67 -33.95 -18.33
C GLN A 3 -22.10 -34.92 -17.30
N ALA A 4 -22.97 -35.68 -16.64
CA ALA A 4 -22.55 -36.75 -15.80
C ALA A 4 -21.76 -37.77 -16.64
N ALA A 5 -20.50 -38.01 -16.30
CA ALA A 5 -19.71 -39.06 -16.92
C ALA A 5 -20.20 -40.43 -16.40
N MET A 6 -20.63 -41.29 -17.31
CA MET A 6 -20.98 -42.68 -16.97
C MET A 6 -19.72 -43.52 -16.96
N PHE A 7 -19.46 -44.21 -15.83
CA PHE A 7 -18.35 -45.12 -15.64
C PHE A 7 -18.91 -46.55 -15.47
N THR A 8 -18.19 -47.55 -15.93
CA THR A 8 -18.51 -48.94 -15.62
C THR A 8 -18.17 -49.25 -14.16
N GLU A 9 -18.81 -50.29 -13.55
CA GLU A 9 -18.53 -50.69 -12.15
C GLU A 9 -17.04 -50.99 -11.92
N GLU A 10 -16.34 -51.59 -12.88
CA GLU A 10 -14.91 -51.85 -12.82
C GLU A 10 -14.08 -50.58 -12.86
N GLN A 11 -14.50 -49.56 -13.65
CA GLN A 11 -13.88 -48.28 -13.68
C GLN A 11 -14.11 -47.50 -12.39
N TYR A 12 -15.29 -47.64 -11.76
CA TYR A 12 -15.61 -47.04 -10.49
C TYR A 12 -14.81 -47.65 -9.34
N ALA A 13 -14.64 -48.99 -9.33
CA ALA A 13 -13.82 -49.69 -8.34
C ALA A 13 -12.31 -49.36 -8.45
N SER A 14 -11.83 -49.03 -9.66
CA SER A 14 -10.44 -48.60 -9.89
C SER A 14 -10.23 -47.11 -9.62
N MET A 15 -11.30 -46.35 -9.36
CA MET A 15 -11.29 -44.90 -9.11
C MET A 15 -11.18 -44.51 -7.63
N GLU A 16 -11.03 -45.46 -6.72
CA GLU A 16 -10.73 -45.15 -5.33
C GLU A 16 -9.43 -44.32 -5.28
N GLN A 17 -9.59 -42.99 -5.14
CA GLN A 17 -8.53 -42.00 -4.98
C GLN A 17 -7.88 -41.40 -6.25
N VAL A 18 -8.54 -41.36 -7.39
CA VAL A 18 -7.99 -40.63 -8.56
C VAL A 18 -8.43 -39.18 -8.56
N PHE A 19 -7.48 -38.26 -8.39
CA PHE A 19 -7.72 -36.83 -8.62
C PHE A 19 -7.86 -36.57 -10.12
N LEU A 20 -9.00 -35.99 -10.52
CA LEU A 20 -9.25 -35.63 -11.91
C LEU A 20 -9.07 -34.09 -12.07
N PRO A 21 -8.23 -33.64 -13.01
CA PRO A 21 -8.10 -32.23 -13.28
C PRO A 21 -9.37 -31.67 -13.96
N VAL A 22 -9.79 -30.48 -13.51
CA VAL A 22 -10.89 -29.73 -14.13
C VAL A 22 -10.31 -28.44 -14.72
N TYR A 23 -10.44 -28.29 -16.02
CA TYR A 23 -9.90 -27.13 -16.74
C TYR A 23 -11.02 -26.16 -17.13
N THR A 24 -10.71 -24.87 -17.18
CA THR A 24 -11.61 -23.86 -17.77
C THR A 24 -11.67 -24.11 -19.28
N LEU A 25 -12.88 -24.38 -19.79
CA LEU A 25 -13.08 -24.78 -21.17
C LEU A 25 -13.61 -23.62 -22.00
N THR A 26 -13.21 -23.57 -23.28
CA THR A 26 -13.79 -22.74 -24.34
C THR A 26 -14.65 -23.57 -25.29
N ASN A 27 -15.48 -22.91 -26.10
CA ASN A 27 -16.35 -23.59 -27.07
C ASN A 27 -15.56 -24.55 -27.96
N GLY A 28 -16.03 -25.80 -28.04
CA GLY A 28 -15.42 -26.86 -28.86
C GLY A 28 -14.36 -27.71 -28.14
N LEU A 29 -13.98 -27.39 -26.91
CA LEU A 29 -13.05 -28.20 -26.11
C LEU A 29 -13.79 -28.99 -25.03
N SER A 30 -13.40 -30.26 -24.85
CA SER A 30 -13.85 -31.08 -23.72
C SER A 30 -12.74 -31.24 -22.69
N ASN A 31 -13.12 -31.40 -21.40
CA ASN A 31 -12.12 -31.63 -20.34
C ASN A 31 -11.24 -32.86 -20.63
N ASN A 32 -11.82 -33.91 -21.19
CA ASN A 32 -11.09 -35.13 -21.55
C ASN A 32 -10.02 -34.86 -22.64
N LEU A 33 -10.34 -34.05 -23.64
CA LEU A 33 -9.37 -33.67 -24.68
C LEU A 33 -8.21 -32.87 -24.08
N VAL A 34 -8.52 -31.85 -23.26
CA VAL A 34 -7.50 -31.03 -22.58
C VAL A 34 -6.63 -31.90 -21.67
N THR A 35 -7.25 -32.76 -20.85
CA THR A 35 -6.53 -33.72 -19.96
C THR A 35 -5.55 -34.59 -20.72
N LYS A 36 -6.00 -35.17 -21.85
CA LYS A 36 -5.14 -36.05 -22.69
C LYS A 36 -3.99 -35.24 -23.29
N THR A 37 -4.25 -34.02 -23.77
CA THR A 37 -3.23 -33.14 -24.35
C THR A 37 -2.19 -32.74 -23.32
N VAL A 38 -2.63 -32.31 -22.11
CA VAL A 38 -1.72 -31.96 -21.02
C VAL A 38 -0.88 -33.14 -20.59
N ARG A 39 -1.51 -34.35 -20.45
CA ARG A 39 -0.78 -35.57 -20.10
C ARG A 39 0.28 -35.95 -21.14
N ALA A 40 -0.04 -35.80 -22.43
CA ALA A 40 0.92 -36.05 -23.51
C ALA A 40 2.07 -35.03 -23.50
N ALA A 41 1.75 -33.77 -23.25
CA ALA A 41 2.75 -32.69 -23.14
C ALA A 41 3.70 -32.87 -21.95
N LEU A 42 3.20 -33.41 -20.82
CA LEU A 42 3.99 -33.67 -19.61
C LEU A 42 4.70 -35.03 -19.61
N GLY A 43 4.64 -35.77 -20.73
CA GLY A 43 5.28 -37.12 -20.85
C GLY A 43 6.81 -37.07 -20.80
N ASP A 44 7.43 -35.94 -21.06
CA ASP A 44 8.88 -35.76 -20.99
C ASP A 44 9.33 -35.40 -19.57
N GLU A 45 10.44 -36.01 -19.08
CA GLU A 45 10.86 -35.86 -17.68
C GLU A 45 11.49 -34.50 -17.36
N HIS A 46 12.04 -33.82 -18.35
CA HIS A 46 12.77 -32.57 -18.18
C HIS A 46 12.28 -31.47 -19.13
N LEU A 47 11.01 -31.13 -19.04
CA LEU A 47 10.39 -30.09 -19.88
C LEU A 47 10.91 -28.69 -19.58
N PHE A 48 11.20 -28.42 -18.30
CA PHE A 48 11.54 -27.08 -17.83
C PHE A 48 12.82 -27.12 -17.01
N MET A 49 13.66 -26.11 -17.17
CA MET A 49 14.78 -25.88 -16.29
C MET A 49 14.30 -25.27 -14.97
N ASP A 50 14.67 -25.89 -13.84
CA ASP A 50 14.36 -25.31 -12.53
C ASP A 50 15.28 -24.09 -12.28
N TYR A 51 14.69 -22.91 -12.25
CA TYR A 51 15.44 -21.66 -12.10
C TYR A 51 15.78 -21.33 -10.63
N LEU A 52 15.15 -22.04 -9.64
CA LEU A 52 15.50 -21.85 -8.24
C LEU A 52 16.74 -22.66 -7.88
N PRO A 53 17.80 -22.02 -7.33
CA PRO A 53 18.96 -22.72 -6.82
C PRO A 53 18.60 -23.78 -5.78
N HIS A 54 19.34 -24.90 -5.78
CA HIS A 54 19.12 -26.00 -4.84
C HIS A 54 19.08 -25.55 -3.37
N ALA A 55 20.00 -24.64 -2.98
CA ALA A 55 20.05 -24.11 -1.62
C ALA A 55 18.77 -23.38 -1.19
N ILE A 56 18.09 -22.69 -2.12
CA ILE A 56 16.79 -22.04 -1.85
C ILE A 56 15.70 -23.08 -1.70
N ARG A 57 15.66 -24.06 -2.60
CA ARG A 57 14.67 -25.14 -2.52
C ARG A 57 14.78 -25.90 -1.21
N GLU A 58 15.98 -26.27 -0.81
CA GLU A 58 16.26 -26.96 0.45
C GLU A 58 15.85 -26.11 1.66
N LYS A 59 16.27 -24.86 1.73
CA LYS A 59 15.95 -23.93 2.82
C LYS A 59 14.45 -23.77 3.06
N TYR A 60 13.65 -23.75 2.01
CA TYR A 60 12.20 -23.53 2.09
C TYR A 60 11.37 -24.80 1.93
N GLY A 61 12.00 -25.97 1.79
CA GLY A 61 11.34 -27.26 1.60
C GLY A 61 10.48 -27.31 0.34
N LEU A 62 11.04 -26.84 -0.78
CA LEU A 62 10.35 -26.77 -2.08
C LEU A 62 10.77 -27.95 -2.97
N CYS A 63 9.79 -28.58 -3.61
CA CYS A 63 10.06 -29.64 -4.59
C CYS A 63 10.63 -29.06 -5.89
N GLU A 64 11.13 -29.94 -6.75
CA GLU A 64 11.62 -29.62 -8.09
C GLU A 64 10.45 -29.15 -8.99
N TYR A 65 10.75 -28.23 -9.94
CA TYR A 65 9.73 -27.55 -10.73
C TYR A 65 8.92 -28.50 -11.63
N ASN A 66 9.58 -29.43 -12.36
CA ASN A 66 8.87 -30.39 -13.21
C ASN A 66 8.00 -31.35 -12.38
N TYR A 67 8.47 -31.73 -11.19
CA TYR A 67 7.67 -32.51 -10.23
C TYR A 67 6.42 -31.72 -9.84
N ALA A 68 6.57 -30.44 -9.49
CA ALA A 68 5.42 -29.60 -9.13
C ALA A 68 4.41 -29.45 -10.27
N ILE A 69 4.86 -29.23 -11.50
CA ILE A 69 3.98 -29.13 -12.67
C ILE A 69 3.22 -30.44 -12.92
N ARG A 70 3.84 -31.58 -12.75
CA ARG A 70 3.16 -32.87 -12.91
C ARG A 70 2.13 -33.11 -11.82
N GLN A 71 2.54 -32.95 -10.56
CA GLN A 71 1.69 -33.24 -9.42
C GLN A 71 0.53 -32.24 -9.24
N ILE A 72 0.62 -31.03 -9.78
CA ILE A 72 -0.52 -30.10 -9.78
C ILE A 72 -1.62 -30.52 -10.76
N HIS A 73 -1.25 -31.18 -11.88
CA HIS A 73 -2.19 -31.66 -12.88
C HIS A 73 -2.67 -33.10 -12.62
N PHE A 74 -1.76 -33.94 -12.16
CA PHE A 74 -2.01 -35.39 -11.96
C PHE A 74 -1.38 -35.86 -10.66
N PRO A 75 -1.91 -35.40 -9.50
CA PRO A 75 -1.36 -35.79 -8.20
C PRO A 75 -1.58 -37.28 -7.92
N GLU A 76 -0.58 -37.88 -7.30
CA GLU A 76 -0.67 -39.28 -6.82
C GLU A 76 -1.56 -39.36 -5.57
N ASP A 77 -1.46 -38.33 -4.71
CA ASP A 77 -2.22 -38.22 -3.49
C ASP A 77 -2.39 -36.73 -3.07
N MET A 78 -3.04 -36.49 -1.94
CA MET A 78 -3.24 -35.14 -1.41
C MET A 78 -1.94 -34.48 -0.95
N GLU A 79 -0.98 -35.24 -0.45
CA GLU A 79 0.30 -34.69 0.06
C GLU A 79 1.15 -34.18 -1.11
N THR A 80 1.24 -34.94 -2.21
CA THR A 80 1.94 -34.54 -3.43
C THR A 80 1.30 -33.31 -4.06
N LEU A 81 -0.04 -33.22 -4.05
CA LEU A 81 -0.78 -32.04 -4.52
C LEU A 81 -0.44 -30.78 -3.69
N ILE A 82 -0.44 -30.89 -2.35
CA ILE A 82 -0.11 -29.79 -1.45
C ILE A 82 1.35 -29.35 -1.66
N THR A 83 2.26 -30.30 -1.81
CA THR A 83 3.68 -30.04 -2.06
C THR A 83 3.90 -29.31 -3.39
N ALA A 84 3.25 -29.75 -4.44
CA ALA A 84 3.27 -29.11 -5.76
C ALA A 84 2.70 -27.67 -5.69
N ARG A 85 1.53 -27.52 -5.06
CA ARG A 85 0.89 -26.21 -4.89
C ARG A 85 1.78 -25.25 -4.10
N ARG A 86 2.42 -25.70 -3.02
CA ARG A 86 3.35 -24.90 -2.24
C ARG A 86 4.50 -24.34 -3.09
N ARG A 87 5.06 -25.18 -3.97
CA ARG A 87 6.12 -24.76 -4.89
C ARG A 87 5.62 -23.70 -5.86
N LEU A 88 4.52 -23.92 -6.55
CA LEU A 88 4.01 -22.99 -7.57
C LEU A 88 3.56 -21.65 -6.96
N VAL A 89 2.91 -21.68 -5.79
CA VAL A 89 2.56 -20.45 -5.07
C VAL A 89 3.82 -19.68 -4.66
N PHE A 90 4.86 -20.38 -4.19
CA PHE A 90 6.15 -19.73 -3.89
C PHE A 90 6.73 -19.05 -5.12
N ASP A 91 6.72 -19.73 -6.27
CA ASP A 91 7.26 -19.20 -7.53
C ASP A 91 6.53 -17.95 -7.99
N GLU A 92 5.19 -17.94 -7.97
CA GLU A 92 4.39 -16.78 -8.34
C GLU A 92 4.72 -15.56 -7.46
N PHE A 93 4.72 -15.74 -6.14
CA PHE A 93 5.04 -14.65 -5.21
C PHE A 93 6.50 -14.21 -5.31
N PHE A 94 7.44 -15.14 -5.48
CA PHE A 94 8.85 -14.83 -5.61
C PHE A 94 9.13 -13.98 -6.86
N LEU A 95 8.63 -14.41 -8.01
CA LEU A 95 8.80 -13.67 -9.27
C LEU A 95 8.10 -12.30 -9.21
N PHE A 96 6.93 -12.24 -8.59
CA PHE A 96 6.22 -10.99 -8.41
C PHE A 96 7.01 -10.00 -7.54
N ILE A 97 7.48 -10.42 -6.37
CA ILE A 97 8.29 -9.58 -5.47
C ILE A 97 9.60 -9.17 -6.14
N LEU A 98 10.27 -10.10 -6.83
CA LEU A 98 11.50 -9.82 -7.56
C LEU A 98 11.29 -8.76 -8.66
N SER A 99 10.21 -8.88 -9.41
CA SER A 99 9.85 -7.90 -10.44
C SER A 99 9.62 -6.51 -9.87
N MET A 100 8.95 -6.43 -8.71
CA MET A 100 8.70 -5.17 -8.02
C MET A 100 9.99 -4.55 -7.48
N GLN A 101 10.86 -5.36 -6.86
CA GLN A 101 12.17 -4.87 -6.41
C GLN A 101 13.04 -4.37 -7.56
N TYR A 102 13.03 -5.09 -8.67
CA TYR A 102 13.75 -4.68 -9.89
C TYR A 102 13.23 -3.37 -10.47
N GLN A 103 11.89 -3.17 -10.45
CA GLN A 103 11.32 -1.89 -10.84
C GLN A 103 11.70 -0.77 -9.86
N LYS A 104 11.66 -1.03 -8.55
CA LYS A 104 12.08 -0.07 -7.52
C LYS A 104 13.54 0.37 -7.69
N GLU A 105 14.44 -0.56 -7.99
CA GLU A 105 15.86 -0.26 -8.24
C GLU A 105 16.08 0.55 -9.54
N LYS A 106 15.22 0.36 -10.54
CA LYS A 106 15.29 1.12 -11.80
C LYS A 106 14.64 2.50 -11.72
N HIS A 107 13.71 2.72 -10.82
CA HIS A 107 13.16 4.04 -10.58
C HIS A 107 14.24 4.92 -9.93
N VAL A 108 14.76 5.84 -10.71
CA VAL A 108 15.58 6.94 -10.18
C VAL A 108 14.65 7.76 -9.30
N LYS A 109 14.89 7.76 -7.99
CA LYS A 109 14.13 8.63 -7.08
C LYS A 109 14.33 10.06 -7.52
N GLU A 110 13.23 10.81 -7.68
CA GLU A 110 13.28 12.23 -8.01
C GLU A 110 14.06 13.00 -6.96
N LYS A 111 14.80 14.02 -7.39
CA LYS A 111 15.61 14.84 -6.50
C LYS A 111 14.71 15.73 -5.65
N ASN A 112 14.97 15.77 -4.37
CA ASN A 112 14.29 16.69 -3.45
C ASN A 112 14.80 18.13 -3.69
N GLU A 113 13.88 19.03 -4.04
CA GLU A 113 14.19 20.47 -4.23
C GLU A 113 13.78 21.30 -3.01
N PHE A 114 13.08 20.71 -2.02
CA PHE A 114 12.64 21.41 -0.83
C PHE A 114 13.67 21.30 0.28
N VAL A 115 14.03 22.44 0.87
CA VAL A 115 15.02 22.49 1.95
C VAL A 115 14.29 22.67 3.27
N PHE A 116 14.35 21.64 4.12
CA PHE A 116 13.77 21.66 5.47
C PHE A 116 14.86 21.94 6.51
N ALA A 117 14.61 22.89 7.41
CA ALA A 117 15.52 23.20 8.50
C ALA A 117 15.63 22.02 9.50
N GLU A 118 16.82 21.84 10.06
CA GLU A 118 17.01 20.97 11.23
C GLU A 118 16.86 21.84 12.48
N ASP A 119 15.64 21.87 13.03
CA ASP A 119 15.30 22.61 14.23
C ASP A 119 14.37 21.78 15.15
N ASP A 120 14.10 22.31 16.34
CA ASP A 120 13.30 21.67 17.38
C ASP A 120 11.81 22.01 17.28
N PHE A 121 11.36 22.71 16.23
CA PHE A 121 9.98 23.19 16.09
C PHE A 121 8.92 22.11 16.33
N THR A 122 9.07 20.96 15.72
CA THR A 122 8.12 19.85 15.92
C THR A 122 8.20 19.25 17.31
N ASP A 123 9.37 19.24 17.95
CA ASP A 123 9.57 18.72 19.30
C ASP A 123 8.91 19.69 20.32
N GLU A 124 9.01 21.00 20.13
CA GLU A 124 8.29 22.02 20.91
C GLU A 124 6.75 21.86 20.79
N LEU A 125 6.24 21.52 19.60
CA LEU A 125 4.80 21.25 19.43
C LEU A 125 4.38 19.95 20.15
N ILE A 126 5.23 18.92 20.13
CA ILE A 126 4.96 17.65 20.84
C ILE A 126 4.89 17.87 22.35
N GLU A 127 5.75 18.71 22.92
CA GLU A 127 5.73 19.04 24.35
C GLU A 127 4.46 19.78 24.79
N GLN A 128 3.80 20.51 23.89
CA GLN A 128 2.54 21.21 24.14
C GLN A 128 1.30 20.34 23.99
N LEU A 129 1.44 19.09 23.53
CA LEU A 129 0.30 18.17 23.42
C LEU A 129 -0.26 17.82 24.81
N PRO A 130 -1.59 17.68 24.95
CA PRO A 130 -2.21 17.28 26.23
C PRO A 130 -2.03 15.79 26.57
N TYR A 131 -1.29 15.06 25.73
CA TYR A 131 -0.97 13.63 25.88
C TYR A 131 0.41 13.32 25.27
N GLU A 132 1.03 12.27 25.75
CA GLU A 132 2.28 11.81 25.16
C GLU A 132 2.07 11.00 23.88
N LEU A 133 2.89 11.26 22.87
CA LEU A 133 2.96 10.42 21.68
C LEU A 133 3.54 9.05 22.03
N THR A 134 2.96 7.98 21.49
CA THR A 134 3.54 6.63 21.60
C THR A 134 4.89 6.55 20.89
N ASN A 135 5.73 5.59 21.30
CA ASN A 135 7.03 5.37 20.67
C ASN A 135 6.88 5.09 19.16
N ALA A 136 5.80 4.42 18.73
CA ALA A 136 5.52 4.15 17.34
C ALA A 136 5.17 5.43 16.55
N GLN A 137 4.41 6.36 17.15
CA GLN A 137 4.11 7.66 16.56
C GLN A 137 5.35 8.54 16.46
N LYS A 138 6.15 8.61 17.54
CA LYS A 138 7.45 9.33 17.56
C LYS A 138 8.38 8.80 16.46
N LYS A 139 8.48 7.47 16.34
CA LYS A 139 9.29 6.84 15.30
C LYS A 139 8.77 7.15 13.89
N ALA A 140 7.46 7.03 13.66
CA ALA A 140 6.88 7.32 12.36
C ALA A 140 7.09 8.80 11.95
N LEU A 141 6.98 9.74 12.89
CA LEU A 141 7.27 11.15 12.64
C LEU A 141 8.77 11.37 12.34
N ALA A 142 9.66 10.74 13.10
CA ALA A 142 11.10 10.83 12.85
C ALA A 142 11.48 10.26 11.48
N ASP A 143 10.88 9.13 11.07
CA ASP A 143 11.05 8.57 9.72
C ASP A 143 10.60 9.57 8.63
N VAL A 144 9.45 10.23 8.81
CA VAL A 144 8.92 11.25 7.89
C VAL A 144 9.86 12.46 7.82
N LYS A 145 10.28 13.00 8.99
CA LYS A 145 11.22 14.14 9.05
C LYS A 145 12.55 13.81 8.36
N CYS A 146 13.07 12.63 8.58
CA CYS A 146 14.32 12.17 7.96
C CYS A 146 14.19 12.11 6.43
N ASP A 147 13.10 11.54 5.93
CA ASP A 147 12.88 11.44 4.48
C ASP A 147 12.68 12.80 3.83
N MET A 148 11.91 13.70 4.45
CA MET A 148 11.67 15.05 3.91
C MET A 148 12.95 15.88 3.82
N ARG A 149 13.96 15.58 4.66
CA ARG A 149 15.28 16.21 4.67
C ARG A 149 16.32 15.48 3.81
N SER A 150 15.93 14.35 3.19
CA SER A 150 16.82 13.56 2.33
C SER A 150 17.03 14.21 0.95
N GLU A 151 18.03 13.73 0.20
CA GLU A 151 18.31 14.19 -1.17
C GLU A 151 17.23 13.80 -2.18
N THR A 152 16.32 12.91 -1.81
CA THR A 152 15.28 12.39 -2.70
C THR A 152 13.89 12.63 -2.15
N VAL A 153 12.91 12.73 -3.04
CA VAL A 153 11.50 12.90 -2.67
C VAL A 153 11.01 11.74 -1.82
N MET A 154 10.41 12.03 -0.67
CA MET A 154 9.80 11.05 0.21
C MET A 154 8.61 10.38 -0.46
N GLN A 155 8.56 9.06 -0.38
CA GLN A 155 7.39 8.27 -0.72
C GLN A 155 7.15 7.26 0.40
N ARG A 156 6.27 7.58 1.36
CA ARG A 156 6.08 6.79 2.59
C ARG A 156 4.63 6.43 2.86
N LEU A 157 4.42 5.22 3.37
CA LEU A 157 3.15 4.74 3.90
C LEU A 157 3.20 4.70 5.43
N ILE A 158 2.28 5.39 6.10
CA ILE A 158 1.98 5.19 7.51
C ILE A 158 0.78 4.26 7.64
N GLN A 159 1.02 3.10 8.21
CA GLN A 159 0.00 2.10 8.47
C GLN A 159 -0.33 2.02 9.95
N GLY A 160 -1.62 1.96 10.30
CA GLY A 160 -2.05 1.80 11.69
C GLY A 160 -3.56 1.73 11.79
N ASP A 161 -4.07 1.11 12.84
CA ASP A 161 -5.51 0.95 13.07
C ASP A 161 -6.25 2.29 13.15
N VAL A 162 -7.58 2.26 13.06
CA VAL A 162 -8.42 3.42 13.34
C VAL A 162 -8.18 3.85 14.80
N GLY A 163 -7.92 5.14 15.00
CA GLY A 163 -7.59 5.66 16.33
C GLY A 163 -6.14 5.51 16.76
N SER A 164 -5.23 4.93 15.94
CA SER A 164 -3.80 4.83 16.25
C SER A 164 -3.06 6.18 16.27
N GLY A 165 -3.73 7.28 15.92
CA GLY A 165 -3.18 8.62 15.93
C GLY A 165 -2.37 8.99 14.69
N LYS A 166 -2.66 8.41 13.52
CA LYS A 166 -2.06 8.83 12.24
C LYS A 166 -2.26 10.32 11.95
N THR A 167 -3.44 10.83 12.33
CA THR A 167 -3.83 12.24 12.09
C THR A 167 -2.90 13.22 12.78
N ILE A 168 -2.41 12.94 13.99
CA ILE A 168 -1.47 13.84 14.68
C ILE A 168 -0.10 13.82 14.00
N VAL A 169 0.36 12.68 13.50
CA VAL A 169 1.61 12.59 12.75
C VAL A 169 1.51 13.38 11.44
N ALA A 170 0.37 13.29 10.76
CA ALA A 170 0.08 14.08 9.56
C ALA A 170 0.06 15.59 9.86
N PHE A 171 -0.62 15.99 10.94
CA PHE A 171 -0.65 17.39 11.36
C PHE A 171 0.75 17.95 11.65
N LEU A 172 1.57 17.21 12.42
CA LEU A 172 2.94 17.64 12.75
C LEU A 172 3.82 17.74 11.51
N ALA A 173 3.68 16.81 10.55
CA ALA A 173 4.41 16.88 9.27
C ALA A 173 3.96 18.09 8.43
N MET A 174 2.65 18.41 8.40
CA MET A 174 2.14 19.61 7.72
C MET A 174 2.56 20.88 8.41
N ALA A 175 2.62 20.92 9.74
CA ALA A 175 3.10 22.05 10.51
C ALA A 175 4.59 22.31 10.27
N ASP A 176 5.42 21.26 10.23
CA ASP A 176 6.84 21.34 9.86
C ASP A 176 7.01 21.88 8.43
N THR A 177 6.18 21.43 7.49
CA THR A 177 6.17 21.93 6.11
C THR A 177 5.85 23.42 6.05
N ALA A 178 4.81 23.85 6.78
CA ALA A 178 4.39 25.25 6.81
C ALA A 178 5.42 26.14 7.52
N HIS A 179 6.08 25.64 8.58
CA HIS A 179 7.17 26.33 9.27
C HIS A 179 8.35 26.61 8.34
N ASN A 180 8.65 25.68 7.44
CA ASN A 180 9.68 25.84 6.41
C ASN A 180 9.23 26.68 5.20
N GLY A 181 8.04 27.30 5.24
CA GLY A 181 7.54 28.20 4.22
C GLY A 181 6.89 27.52 3.01
N TYR A 182 6.61 26.24 3.09
CA TYR A 182 6.04 25.43 2.00
C TYR A 182 4.58 25.07 2.24
N GLN A 183 3.86 24.85 1.15
CA GLN A 183 2.49 24.34 1.20
C GLN A 183 2.46 22.84 1.45
N SER A 184 1.42 22.40 2.18
CA SER A 184 1.10 21.01 2.37
C SER A 184 -0.37 20.76 2.06
N ALA A 185 -0.70 19.59 1.48
CA ALA A 185 -2.07 19.24 1.15
C ALA A 185 -2.44 17.88 1.74
N ILE A 186 -3.62 17.77 2.37
CA ILE A 186 -4.19 16.49 2.78
C ILE A 186 -5.48 16.22 2.02
N MET A 187 -5.54 15.07 1.38
CA MET A 187 -6.69 14.62 0.65
C MET A 187 -7.45 13.54 1.42
N ALA A 188 -8.70 13.85 1.76
CA ALA A 188 -9.63 12.93 2.40
C ALA A 188 -10.56 12.27 1.35
N PRO A 189 -11.00 11.01 1.61
CA PRO A 189 -11.87 10.28 0.69
C PRO A 189 -13.28 10.86 0.58
N THR A 190 -13.73 11.57 1.63
CA THR A 190 -15.07 12.17 1.69
C THR A 190 -15.02 13.62 2.16
N GLU A 191 -16.05 14.40 1.80
CA GLU A 191 -16.15 15.80 2.25
C GLU A 191 -16.36 15.93 3.75
N VAL A 192 -16.99 14.94 4.37
CA VAL A 192 -17.19 14.90 5.84
C VAL A 192 -15.84 14.80 6.53
N LEU A 193 -14.98 13.87 6.11
CA LEU A 193 -13.64 13.71 6.65
C LEU A 193 -12.76 14.94 6.36
N ALA A 194 -12.87 15.53 5.17
CA ALA A 194 -12.14 16.76 4.85
C ALA A 194 -12.52 17.90 5.81
N ARG A 195 -13.81 18.05 6.13
CA ARG A 195 -14.27 19.06 7.11
C ARG A 195 -13.81 18.76 8.52
N GLN A 196 -13.84 17.49 8.94
CA GLN A 196 -13.32 17.07 10.25
C GLN A 196 -11.82 17.36 10.38
N HIS A 197 -11.02 17.07 9.36
CA HIS A 197 -9.59 17.44 9.36
C HIS A 197 -9.42 18.96 9.41
N TYR A 198 -10.21 19.71 8.65
CA TYR A 198 -10.15 21.16 8.63
C TYR A 198 -10.41 21.77 10.02
N GLU A 199 -11.50 21.37 10.67
CA GLU A 199 -11.88 21.83 12.01
C GLU A 199 -10.84 21.42 13.06
N SER A 200 -10.38 20.17 13.00
CA SER A 200 -9.36 19.64 13.91
C SER A 200 -8.02 20.40 13.77
N TYR A 201 -7.56 20.64 12.55
CA TYR A 201 -6.28 21.32 12.32
C TYR A 201 -6.36 22.80 12.64
N GLN A 202 -7.51 23.42 12.40
CA GLN A 202 -7.75 24.80 12.85
C GLN A 202 -7.67 24.90 14.38
N SER A 203 -8.35 24.01 15.11
CA SER A 203 -8.28 23.96 16.56
C SER A 203 -6.87 23.70 17.09
N MET A 204 -6.11 22.81 16.45
CA MET A 204 -4.71 22.55 16.82
C MET A 204 -3.83 23.77 16.57
N CYS A 205 -3.97 24.46 15.43
CA CYS A 205 -3.22 25.67 15.17
C CYS A 205 -3.53 26.77 16.19
N GLU A 206 -4.80 26.96 16.57
CA GLU A 206 -5.20 27.87 17.63
C GLU A 206 -4.60 27.49 18.99
N GLN A 207 -4.64 26.22 19.36
CA GLN A 207 -4.08 25.67 20.61
C GLN A 207 -2.56 25.91 20.70
N PHE A 208 -1.83 25.72 19.60
CA PHE A 208 -0.38 25.90 19.56
C PHE A 208 0.05 27.33 19.22
N GLY A 209 -0.89 28.26 19.05
CA GLY A 209 -0.60 29.65 18.65
C GLY A 209 0.05 29.76 17.26
N LEU A 210 -0.20 28.81 16.38
CA LEU A 210 0.33 28.81 15.02
C LEU A 210 -0.52 29.67 14.10
N HIS A 211 0.12 30.62 13.42
CA HIS A 211 -0.53 31.49 12.43
C HIS A 211 -0.39 30.95 11.01
N ILE A 212 -0.81 29.70 10.79
CA ILE A 212 -0.72 29.02 9.50
C ILE A 212 -2.08 29.16 8.79
N PRO A 213 -2.12 29.63 7.53
CA PRO A 213 -3.35 29.67 6.74
C PRO A 213 -3.85 28.24 6.47
N ILE A 214 -5.12 27.97 6.80
CA ILE A 214 -5.75 26.68 6.51
C ILE A 214 -6.82 26.87 5.46
N VAL A 215 -6.72 26.13 4.35
CA VAL A 215 -7.61 26.24 3.19
C VAL A 215 -8.39 24.95 3.00
N LEU A 216 -9.74 25.05 2.98
CA LEU A 216 -10.61 23.92 2.62
C LEU A 216 -11.00 24.02 1.14
N LEU A 217 -10.90 22.89 0.40
CA LEU A 217 -11.34 22.79 -1.00
C LEU A 217 -12.06 21.47 -1.25
N THR A 218 -13.40 21.51 -1.39
CA THR A 218 -14.24 20.32 -1.62
C THR A 218 -15.15 20.50 -2.84
N GLY A 219 -15.71 19.39 -3.33
CA GLY A 219 -16.57 19.38 -4.51
C GLY A 219 -17.88 20.16 -4.33
N SER A 220 -18.50 20.10 -3.14
CA SER A 220 -19.79 20.75 -2.83
C SER A 220 -19.74 22.25 -2.57
N MET A 221 -18.55 22.84 -2.47
CA MET A 221 -18.39 24.27 -2.24
C MET A 221 -18.99 25.10 -3.39
N THR A 222 -19.58 26.23 -3.03
CA THR A 222 -20.11 27.20 -4.01
C THR A 222 -18.99 27.76 -4.90
N ALA A 223 -19.34 28.24 -6.09
CA ALA A 223 -18.35 28.84 -7.00
C ALA A 223 -17.56 29.99 -6.36
N LYS A 224 -18.21 30.80 -5.50
CA LYS A 224 -17.57 31.90 -4.76
C LYS A 224 -16.56 31.38 -3.74
N GLN A 225 -16.90 30.32 -3.00
CA GLN A 225 -16.00 29.70 -2.01
C GLN A 225 -14.80 29.05 -2.70
N LYS A 226 -15.02 28.30 -3.80
CA LYS A 226 -13.94 27.70 -4.60
C LYS A 226 -12.98 28.75 -5.14
N ARG A 227 -13.50 29.87 -5.67
CA ARG A 227 -12.66 30.95 -6.17
C ARG A 227 -11.76 31.51 -5.07
N ARG A 228 -12.30 31.76 -3.87
CA ARG A 228 -11.50 32.22 -2.73
C ARG A 228 -10.44 31.20 -2.29
N ALA A 229 -10.81 29.91 -2.32
CA ALA A 229 -9.85 28.85 -2.01
C ALA A 229 -8.71 28.82 -3.05
N TYR A 230 -9.01 28.90 -4.35
CA TYR A 230 -7.97 28.95 -5.39
C TYR A 230 -7.07 30.18 -5.26
N GLU A 231 -7.66 31.37 -5.02
CA GLU A 231 -6.90 32.59 -4.75
C GLU A 231 -5.96 32.41 -3.53
N ALA A 232 -6.42 31.73 -2.49
CA ALA A 232 -5.60 31.43 -1.30
C ALA A 232 -4.44 30.49 -1.59
N LEU A 233 -4.60 29.49 -2.49
CA LEU A 233 -3.52 28.58 -2.89
C LEU A 233 -2.39 29.32 -3.61
N GLU A 234 -2.71 30.38 -4.36
CA GLU A 234 -1.73 31.18 -5.10
C GLU A 234 -1.05 32.23 -4.21
N VAL A 235 -1.70 32.66 -3.12
CA VAL A 235 -1.21 33.75 -2.26
C VAL A 235 -0.39 33.23 -1.09
N TYR A 236 -0.82 32.18 -0.42
CA TYR A 236 -0.19 31.68 0.81
C TYR A 236 0.82 30.59 0.52
N SER A 237 2.11 30.91 0.58
CA SER A 237 3.22 29.97 0.30
C SER A 237 3.37 28.86 1.35
N ASN A 238 2.78 29.01 2.53
CA ASN A 238 2.90 28.07 3.66
C ASN A 238 1.55 27.55 4.15
N ALA A 239 0.53 27.53 3.29
CA ALA A 239 -0.80 27.08 3.67
C ALA A 239 -0.87 25.55 3.90
N MET A 240 -1.65 25.15 4.91
CA MET A 240 -2.17 23.80 5.02
C MET A 240 -3.48 23.68 4.23
N ILE A 241 -3.52 22.79 3.26
CA ILE A 241 -4.63 22.67 2.33
C ILE A 241 -5.34 21.34 2.59
N ILE A 242 -6.64 21.38 2.83
CA ILE A 242 -7.44 20.20 3.17
C ILE A 242 -8.56 20.06 2.15
N GLY A 243 -8.76 18.88 1.60
CA GLY A 243 -9.84 18.73 0.62
C GLY A 243 -10.07 17.30 0.16
N THR A 244 -10.82 17.20 -0.92
CA THR A 244 -11.13 15.94 -1.62
C THR A 244 -10.47 15.93 -3.00
N HIS A 245 -11.00 15.16 -3.94
CA HIS A 245 -10.53 15.15 -5.33
C HIS A 245 -10.52 16.55 -6.01
N ALA A 246 -11.13 17.56 -5.41
CA ALA A 246 -11.05 18.94 -5.91
C ALA A 246 -9.60 19.47 -5.90
N LEU A 247 -8.73 18.95 -5.03
CA LEU A 247 -7.31 19.30 -4.95
C LEU A 247 -6.51 18.93 -6.22
N ILE A 248 -6.96 17.92 -6.96
CA ILE A 248 -6.25 17.41 -8.15
C ILE A 248 -6.71 18.12 -9.44
N GLN A 249 -7.80 18.89 -9.39
CA GLN A 249 -8.34 19.55 -10.57
C GLN A 249 -7.31 20.55 -11.14
N GLU A 250 -7.31 20.76 -12.46
CA GLU A 250 -6.40 21.66 -13.17
C GLU A 250 -6.43 23.11 -12.63
N LYS A 251 -7.58 23.53 -12.11
CA LYS A 251 -7.76 24.86 -11.53
C LYS A 251 -7.06 25.09 -10.19
N ALA A 252 -6.65 24.03 -9.49
CA ALA A 252 -5.88 24.14 -8.26
C ALA A 252 -4.41 24.35 -8.62
N ILE A 253 -3.97 25.59 -8.61
CA ILE A 253 -2.57 25.99 -8.85
C ILE A 253 -1.92 26.22 -7.50
N TYR A 254 -0.82 25.52 -7.25
CA TYR A 254 -0.04 25.61 -6.01
C TYR A 254 1.20 26.46 -6.26
N GLN A 255 1.61 27.24 -5.25
CA GLN A 255 2.79 28.08 -5.35
C GLN A 255 4.09 27.26 -5.13
N ASN A 256 4.11 26.42 -4.09
CA ASN A 256 5.28 25.63 -3.68
C ASN A 256 4.84 24.43 -2.82
N LEU A 257 4.03 23.55 -3.37
CA LEU A 257 3.50 22.38 -2.68
C LEU A 257 4.61 21.37 -2.43
N ALA A 258 5.05 21.23 -1.16
CA ALA A 258 6.14 20.34 -0.78
C ALA A 258 5.68 18.99 -0.20
N LEU A 259 4.46 18.91 0.39
CA LEU A 259 3.96 17.70 1.01
C LEU A 259 2.52 17.42 0.58
N VAL A 260 2.26 16.21 0.13
CA VAL A 260 0.92 15.69 -0.15
C VAL A 260 0.65 14.48 0.73
N ILE A 261 -0.44 14.53 1.49
CA ILE A 261 -0.91 13.46 2.35
C ILE A 261 -2.20 12.89 1.78
N THR A 262 -2.33 11.57 1.75
CA THR A 262 -3.56 10.90 1.34
C THR A 262 -4.09 10.04 2.47
N ASP A 263 -5.33 10.30 2.89
CA ASP A 263 -5.99 9.54 3.95
C ASP A 263 -6.89 8.46 3.32
N GLU A 264 -6.76 7.21 3.79
CA GLU A 264 -7.49 6.03 3.31
C GLU A 264 -7.41 5.74 1.79
N GLN A 265 -6.44 4.97 1.41
CA GLN A 265 -5.98 4.74 0.03
C GLN A 265 -6.86 3.86 -0.87
N HIS A 266 -8.01 3.37 -0.49
CA HIS A 266 -8.77 2.40 -1.30
C HIS A 266 -9.13 2.87 -2.73
N ARG A 267 -8.81 4.12 -3.12
CA ARG A 267 -9.07 4.67 -4.46
C ARG A 267 -7.95 5.52 -5.06
N PHE A 268 -6.77 5.60 -4.42
CA PHE A 268 -5.67 6.43 -4.91
C PHE A 268 -4.74 5.63 -5.82
N GLY A 269 -4.90 5.78 -7.13
CA GLY A 269 -4.05 5.16 -8.13
C GLY A 269 -2.80 5.99 -8.47
N VAL A 270 -1.84 5.36 -9.12
CA VAL A 270 -0.60 5.95 -9.68
C VAL A 270 -0.88 7.24 -10.47
N ARG A 271 -2.00 7.30 -11.22
CA ARG A 271 -2.42 8.47 -12.01
C ARG A 271 -2.62 9.76 -11.22
N GLN A 272 -2.97 9.68 -9.95
CA GLN A 272 -3.24 10.88 -9.14
C GLN A 272 -1.94 11.44 -8.57
N ARG A 273 -0.94 10.59 -8.29
CA ARG A 273 0.43 11.00 -7.99
C ARG A 273 1.04 11.77 -9.17
N GLU A 274 0.93 11.21 -10.37
CA GLU A 274 1.38 11.85 -11.62
C GLU A 274 0.71 13.21 -11.86
N THR A 275 -0.54 13.38 -11.41
CA THR A 275 -1.27 14.65 -11.58
C THR A 275 -0.73 15.74 -10.65
N PHE A 276 -0.28 15.41 -9.43
CA PHE A 276 0.40 16.38 -8.55
C PHE A 276 1.82 16.68 -9.06
N ALA A 277 2.56 15.67 -9.50
CA ALA A 277 3.88 15.83 -10.10
C ALA A 277 3.86 16.71 -11.37
N GLY A 278 2.82 16.62 -12.18
CA GLY A 278 2.64 17.46 -13.37
C GLY A 278 2.36 18.96 -13.09
N LYS A 279 2.21 19.37 -11.81
CA LYS A 279 1.87 20.76 -11.42
C LYS A 279 3.05 21.60 -10.95
N GLY A 280 4.26 21.10 -11.02
CA GLY A 280 5.48 21.82 -10.58
C GLY A 280 6.56 20.83 -10.10
N THR A 281 7.35 21.25 -9.10
CA THR A 281 8.29 20.39 -8.39
C THR A 281 7.56 19.22 -7.73
N GLU A 282 8.09 18.01 -7.82
CA GLU A 282 7.47 16.83 -7.22
C GLU A 282 7.42 16.92 -5.68
N PRO A 283 6.22 16.90 -5.08
CA PRO A 283 6.08 16.96 -3.64
C PRO A 283 6.40 15.63 -2.97
N HIS A 284 6.81 15.68 -1.72
CA HIS A 284 6.83 14.52 -0.84
C HIS A 284 5.43 13.90 -0.73
N VAL A 285 5.35 12.58 -0.76
CA VAL A 285 4.07 11.85 -0.69
C VAL A 285 4.02 11.00 0.57
N LEU A 286 3.02 11.27 1.40
CA LEU A 286 2.70 10.50 2.60
C LEU A 286 1.33 9.86 2.43
N VAL A 287 1.28 8.55 2.50
CA VAL A 287 0.03 7.78 2.42
C VAL A 287 -0.33 7.27 3.80
N MET A 288 -1.57 7.42 4.23
CA MET A 288 -2.08 6.84 5.47
C MET A 288 -3.09 5.73 5.17
N SER A 289 -2.97 4.60 5.87
CA SER A 289 -3.93 3.49 5.75
C SER A 289 -4.38 3.01 7.13
N ALA A 290 -5.70 2.81 7.27
CA ALA A 290 -6.30 2.22 8.47
C ALA A 290 -6.34 0.69 8.44
N THR A 291 -6.12 0.07 7.29
CA THR A 291 -6.12 -1.39 7.18
C THR A 291 -4.76 -1.96 7.56
N PRO A 292 -4.67 -2.88 8.53
CA PRO A 292 -3.46 -3.61 8.83
C PRO A 292 -3.16 -4.58 7.67
N ILE A 293 -2.33 -4.15 6.74
CA ILE A 293 -1.87 -4.98 5.63
C ILE A 293 -0.56 -5.64 6.07
N PRO A 294 -0.43 -6.98 5.98
CA PRO A 294 0.84 -7.63 6.27
C PRO A 294 1.97 -6.96 5.49
N ARG A 295 3.13 -6.74 6.15
CA ARG A 295 4.26 -6.00 5.56
C ARG A 295 4.66 -6.51 4.18
N THR A 296 4.61 -7.81 3.96
CA THR A 296 4.84 -8.44 2.65
C THR A 296 3.81 -8.03 1.61
N LEU A 297 2.53 -7.96 2.00
CA LEU A 297 1.45 -7.56 1.10
C LEU A 297 1.47 -6.04 0.86
N ALA A 298 1.87 -5.25 1.85
CA ALA A 298 2.04 -3.81 1.70
C ALA A 298 3.15 -3.49 0.66
N ILE A 299 4.27 -4.20 0.69
CA ILE A 299 5.32 -4.11 -0.33
C ILE A 299 4.77 -4.49 -1.72
N ILE A 300 3.88 -5.48 -1.77
CA ILE A 300 3.25 -5.93 -3.02
C ILE A 300 2.30 -4.89 -3.61
N ILE A 301 1.48 -4.27 -2.77
CA ILE A 301 0.44 -3.33 -3.22
C ILE A 301 1.02 -1.94 -3.50
N TYR A 302 2.03 -1.53 -2.72
CA TYR A 302 2.55 -0.16 -2.71
C TYR A 302 3.99 -0.03 -3.21
N GLY A 303 4.63 -1.13 -3.59
CA GLY A 303 5.93 -1.31 -4.25
C GLY A 303 7.04 -0.30 -3.93
N ASP A 304 6.75 0.97 -4.13
CA ASP A 304 7.72 2.06 -4.05
C ASP A 304 7.73 2.79 -2.71
N LEU A 305 6.74 2.54 -1.82
CA LEU A 305 6.61 3.27 -0.56
C LEU A 305 7.47 2.66 0.55
N ASP A 306 8.19 3.50 1.27
CA ASP A 306 8.78 3.14 2.55
C ASP A 306 7.68 3.04 3.62
N ILE A 307 7.77 2.09 4.56
CA ILE A 307 6.66 1.75 5.45
C ILE A 307 7.00 2.05 6.90
N SER A 308 6.16 2.87 7.57
CA SER A 308 6.14 3.06 9.02
C SER A 308 4.83 2.52 9.61
N VAL A 309 4.91 1.73 10.68
CA VAL A 309 3.73 1.09 11.30
C VAL A 309 3.48 1.68 12.67
N ILE A 310 2.25 2.16 12.89
CA ILE A 310 1.76 2.65 14.18
C ILE A 310 0.76 1.62 14.73
N CYS A 311 1.26 0.71 15.59
CA CYS A 311 0.39 -0.25 16.28
C CYS A 311 -0.23 0.37 17.53
N LEU A 312 -1.50 0.09 17.79
CA LEU A 312 -2.07 0.24 19.14
C LEU A 312 -1.40 -0.83 20.01
N LEU A 313 -0.61 -0.40 20.98
CA LEU A 313 -0.17 -1.29 22.04
C LEU A 313 -1.42 -1.65 22.89
N TYR A 314 -2.01 -2.81 22.62
CA TYR A 314 -2.90 -3.42 23.60
C TYR A 314 -2.03 -3.83 24.80
N THR A 315 -1.91 -2.93 25.78
CA THR A 315 -1.29 -3.20 27.09
C THR A 315 -2.31 -3.82 28.05
N SER A 316 -3.25 -4.63 27.58
CA SER A 316 -4.03 -5.52 28.45
C SER A 316 -3.60 -6.95 28.17
N PRO A 317 -3.13 -7.71 29.18
CA PRO A 317 -2.87 -9.13 29.00
C PRO A 317 -4.18 -9.79 28.56
N SER A 318 -4.09 -10.59 27.52
CA SER A 318 -5.23 -11.40 27.06
C SER A 318 -5.69 -12.29 28.21
N PRO A 319 -7.02 -12.40 28.48
CA PRO A 319 -7.53 -13.31 29.51
C PRO A 319 -7.19 -14.79 29.29
N ARG A 320 -6.51 -15.13 28.21
CA ARG A 320 -6.14 -16.50 27.84
C ARG A 320 -4.74 -16.93 28.27
N ASP A 321 -3.89 -16.02 28.79
CA ASP A 321 -2.52 -16.38 29.21
C ASP A 321 -2.42 -16.81 30.68
N GLY A 322 -3.56 -17.01 31.36
CA GLY A 322 -3.66 -17.39 32.76
C GLY A 322 -4.26 -18.76 33.04
N ALA A 323 -4.36 -19.67 32.07
CA ALA A 323 -4.85 -21.03 32.26
C ALA A 323 -3.81 -22.07 31.80
N THR A 324 -2.89 -22.41 32.70
CA THR A 324 -2.19 -23.70 32.76
C THR A 324 -2.69 -24.45 33.94
#